data_b6c06884a49b0b792bfe74b1f235d3b0
#
_entry.id   b6c06884a49b0b792bfe74b1f235d3b0
#
_cell.length_a   1.000
_cell.length_b   1.000
_cell.length_c   1.000
_cell.angle_alpha   90.00
_cell.angle_beta   90.00
_cell.angle_gamma   90.00
#
_symmetry.space_group_name_H-M   'P 1'
#
loop_
_entity.id
_entity.type
_entity.pdbx_description
1 polymer ?
#
loop_
_entity_poly.entity_id
_entity_poly.type
_entity_poly.pdbx_seq_one_letter_code
_entity_poly.pdbx_strand_id
1 'polypeptide(L)'
;KGVEIALGTRNIHTKDFNWTTNLNVGYNENTVVRETVAQNATYPGREGYPVGALFAYKTAGLDADGYPLFVTKDGEKVSATEFLKLNAHGASTLTAEEQRGLYTYMGSTDPKWTGGFINTFDYKNWQLGLNFIFNFGMKVRVQPSYSPASYDRGLNVNRDILDRWTADNTNGAFTKLMVSTERPREYVQYN
;
A
#
# COMPACT_ATOMS: atom_id res chain seq x y z
N LYS A 1 13.35 -18.13 -0.16
CA LYS A 1 13.42 -19.13 0.92
C LYS A 1 12.03 -19.35 1.44
N GLY A 2 11.66 -20.60 1.75
CA GLY A 2 10.33 -20.90 2.25
C GLY A 2 10.26 -22.19 3.06
N VAL A 3 9.19 -22.34 3.81
CA VAL A 3 8.82 -23.56 4.53
C VAL A 3 7.31 -23.68 4.48
N GLU A 4 6.84 -24.92 4.32
CA GLU A 4 5.42 -25.24 4.34
C GLU A 4 5.15 -26.34 5.36
N ILE A 5 4.05 -26.21 6.08
CA ILE A 5 3.58 -27.15 7.09
C ILE A 5 2.12 -27.46 6.79
N ALA A 6 1.80 -28.77 6.70
CA ALA A 6 0.42 -29.22 6.62
C ALA A 6 0.14 -30.16 7.80
N LEU A 7 -0.97 -29.92 8.49
CA LEU A 7 -1.43 -30.68 9.64
C LEU A 7 -2.90 -31.06 9.46
N GLY A 8 -3.19 -32.35 9.45
CA GLY A 8 -4.53 -32.89 9.50
C GLY A 8 -4.77 -33.59 10.83
N THR A 9 -5.85 -33.27 11.49
CA THR A 9 -6.22 -33.87 12.78
C THR A 9 -7.66 -34.32 12.80
N ARG A 10 -7.90 -35.43 13.47
CA ARG A 10 -9.25 -35.86 13.84
C ARG A 10 -9.41 -35.57 15.34
N ASN A 11 -10.08 -34.45 15.63
CA ASN A 11 -10.17 -33.95 17.00
C ASN A 11 -11.16 -34.73 17.86
N ILE A 12 -12.31 -35.07 17.26
CA ILE A 12 -13.34 -35.88 17.89
C ILE A 12 -13.86 -36.89 16.87
N HIS A 13 -14.04 -38.10 17.30
CA HIS A 13 -14.65 -39.15 16.51
C HIS A 13 -15.56 -40.04 17.38
N THR A 14 -16.85 -39.90 17.18
CA THR A 14 -17.88 -40.68 17.84
C THR A 14 -18.87 -41.22 16.82
N LYS A 15 -19.84 -42.03 17.26
CA LYS A 15 -20.89 -42.57 16.39
C LYS A 15 -21.70 -41.48 15.70
N ASP A 16 -22.03 -40.40 16.44
CA ASP A 16 -22.96 -39.37 15.99
C ASP A 16 -22.29 -38.03 15.70
N PHE A 17 -21.02 -37.82 16.15
CA PHE A 17 -20.31 -36.56 15.97
C PHE A 17 -18.85 -36.81 15.59
N ASN A 18 -18.41 -36.14 14.51
CA ASN A 18 -17.00 -36.10 14.09
C ASN A 18 -16.56 -34.66 13.91
N TRP A 19 -15.35 -34.38 14.33
CA TRP A 19 -14.70 -33.09 14.10
C TRP A 19 -13.29 -33.32 13.57
N THR A 20 -13.02 -32.79 12.37
CA THR A 20 -11.71 -32.82 11.75
C THR A 20 -11.21 -31.40 11.50
N THR A 21 -9.92 -31.24 11.57
CA THR A 21 -9.24 -29.97 11.27
C THR A 21 -8.11 -30.22 10.29
N ASN A 22 -8.02 -29.38 9.26
CA ASN A 22 -6.88 -29.31 8.36
C ASN A 22 -6.31 -27.89 8.42
N LEU A 23 -5.02 -27.79 8.70
CA LEU A 23 -4.25 -26.56 8.72
C LEU A 23 -3.11 -26.69 7.72
N ASN A 24 -2.95 -25.68 6.87
CA ASN A 24 -1.75 -25.51 6.08
C ASN A 24 -1.20 -24.10 6.31
N VAL A 25 0.11 -23.99 6.50
CA VAL A 25 0.80 -22.72 6.68
C VAL A 25 2.07 -22.74 5.85
N GLY A 26 2.22 -21.73 5.01
CA GLY A 26 3.42 -21.48 4.24
C GLY A 26 4.07 -20.17 4.67
N TYR A 27 5.38 -20.18 4.84
CA TYR A 27 6.21 -18.99 4.92
C TYR A 27 7.09 -18.91 3.67
N ASN A 28 7.07 -17.77 3.01
CA ASN A 28 7.94 -17.51 1.86
C ASN A 28 8.54 -16.11 1.92
N GLU A 29 9.83 -16.04 1.64
CA GLU A 29 10.57 -14.78 1.51
C GLU A 29 11.44 -14.83 0.25
N ASN A 30 11.24 -13.86 -0.63
CA ASN A 30 12.02 -13.69 -1.84
C ASN A 30 12.85 -12.41 -1.78
N THR A 31 13.95 -12.39 -2.52
CA THR A 31 14.81 -11.21 -2.65
C THR A 31 15.36 -11.18 -4.07
N VAL A 32 15.27 -10.05 -4.73
CA VAL A 32 15.88 -9.82 -6.04
C VAL A 32 17.40 -9.74 -5.86
N VAL A 33 18.11 -10.67 -6.45
CA VAL A 33 19.58 -10.76 -6.33
C VAL A 33 20.26 -9.74 -7.23
N ARG A 34 19.69 -9.51 -8.41
CA ARG A 34 20.23 -8.56 -9.39
C ARG A 34 19.10 -7.98 -10.25
N GLU A 35 19.13 -6.68 -10.44
CA GLU A 35 18.23 -5.96 -11.35
C GLU A 35 19.01 -4.85 -12.06
N THR A 36 18.86 -4.74 -13.37
CA THR A 36 19.42 -3.63 -14.13
C THR A 36 18.39 -2.51 -14.23
N VAL A 37 18.70 -1.36 -13.66
CA VAL A 37 17.87 -0.17 -13.71
C VAL A 37 18.44 0.77 -14.77
N ALA A 38 17.59 1.28 -15.65
CA ALA A 38 18.01 2.26 -16.65
C ALA A 38 18.54 3.54 -15.97
N GLN A 39 19.57 4.17 -16.55
CA GLN A 39 20.19 5.37 -15.94
C GLN A 39 19.19 6.52 -15.75
N ASN A 40 18.25 6.68 -16.67
CA ASN A 40 17.21 7.70 -16.65
C ASN A 40 15.96 7.30 -15.87
N ALA A 41 15.90 6.10 -15.27
CA ALA A 41 14.76 5.71 -14.46
C ALA A 41 14.73 6.51 -13.16
N THR A 42 13.58 7.08 -12.86
CA THR A 42 13.33 7.87 -11.65
C THR A 42 12.75 7.05 -10.49
N TYR A 43 12.37 5.80 -10.74
CA TYR A 43 11.87 4.86 -9.75
C TYR A 43 12.97 3.87 -9.33
N PRO A 44 13.07 3.50 -8.03
CA PRO A 44 14.12 2.61 -7.53
C PRO A 44 14.01 1.21 -8.11
N GLY A 45 15.16 0.56 -8.32
CA GLY A 45 15.24 -0.88 -8.55
C GLY A 45 14.93 -1.68 -7.27
N ARG A 46 14.69 -2.98 -7.46
CA ARG A 46 14.33 -3.90 -6.37
C ARG A 46 15.49 -4.75 -5.89
N GLU A 47 16.70 -4.55 -6.38
CA GLU A 47 17.87 -5.30 -5.93
C GLU A 47 18.03 -5.19 -4.42
N GLY A 48 18.12 -6.33 -3.73
CA GLY A 48 18.11 -6.39 -2.26
C GLY A 48 16.72 -6.39 -1.60
N TYR A 49 15.65 -6.18 -2.38
CA TYR A 49 14.27 -6.15 -1.93
C TYR A 49 13.44 -7.29 -2.53
N PRO A 50 12.24 -7.59 -1.99
CA PRO A 50 11.32 -8.55 -2.61
C PRO A 50 10.88 -8.13 -4.03
N VAL A 51 10.46 -9.10 -4.84
CA VAL A 51 9.92 -8.83 -6.19
C VAL A 51 8.73 -7.88 -6.15
N GLY A 52 7.85 -8.03 -5.15
CA GLY A 52 6.70 -7.17 -4.92
C GLY A 52 7.00 -5.91 -4.11
N ALA A 53 8.26 -5.45 -4.04
CA ALA A 53 8.63 -4.27 -3.28
C ALA A 53 7.86 -3.02 -3.71
N LEU A 54 7.32 -2.32 -2.71
CA LEU A 54 6.65 -1.04 -2.86
C LEU A 54 7.55 0.08 -2.34
N PHE A 55 7.73 1.10 -3.16
CA PHE A 55 8.44 2.30 -2.79
C PHE A 55 7.50 3.50 -2.91
N ALA A 56 7.60 4.44 -1.99
CA ALA A 56 6.84 5.68 -2.01
C ALA A 56 7.62 6.81 -1.33
N TYR A 57 7.18 8.03 -1.55
CA TYR A 57 7.65 9.17 -0.78
C TYR A 57 7.05 9.13 0.62
N LYS A 58 7.84 9.48 1.62
CA LYS A 58 7.34 9.58 2.99
C LYS A 58 6.64 10.92 3.16
N THR A 59 5.36 10.87 3.53
CA THR A 59 4.52 12.06 3.74
C THR A 59 4.41 12.41 5.21
N ALA A 60 4.11 13.69 5.49
CA ALA A 60 3.97 14.25 6.84
C ALA A 60 2.60 14.92 7.06
N GLY A 61 1.58 14.54 6.29
CA GLY A 61 0.27 15.15 6.32
C GLY A 61 0.20 16.38 5.42
N LEU A 62 -0.57 17.37 5.84
CA LEU A 62 -0.84 18.59 5.08
C LEU A 62 -0.28 19.83 5.82
N ASP A 63 0.00 20.87 5.07
CA ASP A 63 0.27 22.19 5.63
C ASP A 63 -1.03 22.93 6.01
N ALA A 64 -0.88 24.17 6.48
CA ALA A 64 -2.01 25.01 6.90
C ALA A 64 -2.99 25.34 5.75
N ASP A 65 -2.53 25.28 4.52
CA ASP A 65 -3.30 25.61 3.32
C ASP A 65 -3.86 24.35 2.61
N GLY A 66 -3.64 23.15 3.18
CA GLY A 66 -4.12 21.88 2.67
C GLY A 66 -3.26 21.28 1.55
N TYR A 67 -1.99 21.67 1.44
CA TYR A 67 -1.02 21.05 0.53
C TYR A 67 -0.24 19.92 1.20
N PRO A 68 0.20 18.92 0.44
CA PRO A 68 0.95 17.79 0.99
C PRO A 68 2.35 18.22 1.46
N LEU A 69 2.74 17.69 2.62
CA LEU A 69 4.10 17.79 3.15
C LEU A 69 4.83 16.45 3.00
N PHE A 70 6.11 16.52 2.68
CA PHE A 70 7.00 15.37 2.52
C PHE A 70 8.10 15.41 3.58
N VAL A 71 8.64 14.23 3.89
CA VAL A 71 9.73 14.09 4.86
C VAL A 71 11.03 13.86 4.13
N THR A 72 12.00 14.75 4.33
CA THR A 72 13.36 14.58 3.80
C THR A 72 14.12 13.45 4.51
N LYS A 73 15.31 13.10 4.01
CA LYS A 73 16.18 12.10 4.67
C LYS A 73 16.60 12.54 6.08
N ASP A 74 16.70 13.83 6.30
CA ASP A 74 17.09 14.42 7.59
C ASP A 74 15.91 14.55 8.56
N GLY A 75 14.70 14.15 8.11
CA GLY A 75 13.48 14.17 8.92
C GLY A 75 12.73 15.49 8.88
N GLU A 76 13.15 16.45 8.08
CA GLU A 76 12.47 17.73 7.92
C GLU A 76 11.19 17.60 7.11
N LYS A 77 10.18 18.40 7.45
CA LYS A 77 8.91 18.48 6.72
C LYS A 77 8.98 19.64 5.74
N VAL A 78 8.87 19.31 4.47
CA VAL A 78 9.01 20.28 3.38
C VAL A 78 7.85 20.17 2.38
N SER A 79 7.63 21.23 1.61
CA SER A 79 6.65 21.22 0.52
C SER A 79 7.08 20.29 -0.62
N ALA A 80 6.15 19.94 -1.52
CA ALA A 80 6.46 19.17 -2.72
C ALA A 80 7.47 19.89 -3.63
N THR A 81 7.37 21.21 -3.73
CA THR A 81 8.29 22.03 -4.52
C THR A 81 9.72 21.91 -4.01
N GLU A 82 9.92 21.99 -2.71
CA GLU A 82 11.23 21.85 -2.09
C GLU A 82 11.74 20.41 -2.14
N PHE A 83 10.88 19.42 -1.83
CA PHE A 83 11.21 18.00 -1.84
C PHE A 83 11.67 17.51 -3.20
N LEU A 84 10.99 17.89 -4.27
CA LEU A 84 11.28 17.49 -5.65
C LEU A 84 12.19 18.51 -6.38
N LYS A 85 12.54 19.61 -5.74
CA LYS A 85 13.28 20.75 -6.32
C LYS A 85 12.67 21.19 -7.66
N LEU A 86 11.37 21.52 -7.63
CA LEU A 86 10.65 21.90 -8.83
C LEU A 86 11.07 23.29 -9.30
N ASN A 87 11.32 23.43 -10.61
CA ASN A 87 11.57 24.73 -11.24
C ASN A 87 10.26 25.51 -11.48
N ALA A 88 10.36 26.73 -11.99
CA ALA A 88 9.21 27.57 -12.31
C ALA A 88 8.21 26.93 -13.30
N HIS A 89 8.60 25.89 -14.03
CA HIS A 89 7.74 25.11 -14.93
C HIS A 89 7.22 23.80 -14.31
N GLY A 90 7.54 23.49 -13.02
CA GLY A 90 7.13 22.31 -12.26
C GLY A 90 7.83 21.02 -12.65
N ALA A 91 8.90 21.13 -13.40
CA ALA A 91 9.77 19.99 -13.65
C ALA A 91 10.79 19.87 -12.50
N SER A 92 11.04 18.66 -12.05
CA SER A 92 12.10 18.41 -11.07
C SER A 92 13.46 18.71 -11.72
N THR A 93 14.31 19.42 -10.97
CA THR A 93 15.71 19.68 -11.35
C THR A 93 16.65 18.59 -10.86
N LEU A 94 16.14 17.63 -10.10
CA LEU A 94 16.90 16.48 -9.63
C LEU A 94 17.27 15.53 -10.76
N THR A 95 18.46 14.98 -10.70
CA THR A 95 18.86 13.85 -11.55
C THR A 95 17.97 12.63 -11.28
N ALA A 96 17.93 11.67 -12.20
CA ALA A 96 17.18 10.43 -12.00
C ALA A 96 17.66 9.65 -10.75
N GLU A 97 18.95 9.70 -10.44
CA GLU A 97 19.52 9.07 -9.25
C GLU A 97 19.06 9.75 -7.97
N GLU A 98 19.09 11.09 -7.94
CA GLU A 98 18.57 11.85 -6.78
C GLU A 98 17.08 11.60 -6.57
N GLN A 99 16.28 11.55 -7.65
CA GLN A 99 14.86 11.22 -7.57
C GLN A 99 14.63 9.81 -7.00
N ARG A 100 15.37 8.80 -7.48
CA ARG A 100 15.33 7.44 -6.89
C ARG A 100 15.65 7.46 -5.40
N GLY A 101 16.60 8.31 -5.01
CA GLY A 101 17.02 8.46 -3.62
C GLY A 101 15.98 9.06 -2.67
N LEU A 102 14.90 9.66 -3.18
CA LEU A 102 13.80 10.19 -2.37
C LEU A 102 12.81 9.10 -1.91
N TYR A 103 12.79 7.96 -2.61
CA TYR A 103 11.86 6.89 -2.27
C TYR A 103 12.30 6.13 -1.02
N THR A 104 11.31 5.71 -0.26
CA THR A 104 11.47 4.84 0.91
C THR A 104 10.77 3.51 0.64
N TYR A 105 11.39 2.41 1.03
CA TYR A 105 10.77 1.09 1.00
C TYR A 105 9.63 1.01 2.01
N MET A 106 8.43 0.71 1.53
CA MET A 106 7.20 0.69 2.32
C MET A 106 6.72 -0.73 2.65
N GLY A 107 7.35 -1.74 2.11
CA GLY A 107 6.97 -3.13 2.25
C GLY A 107 6.79 -3.83 0.93
N SER A 108 6.20 -5.01 0.92
CA SER A 108 5.97 -5.83 -0.27
C SER A 108 4.51 -6.18 -0.45
N THR A 109 4.09 -6.32 -1.70
CA THR A 109 2.78 -6.90 -2.06
C THR A 109 2.75 -8.41 -1.84
N ASP A 110 3.92 -9.05 -1.74
CA ASP A 110 4.02 -10.49 -1.54
C ASP A 110 3.75 -10.83 -0.08
N PRO A 111 2.76 -11.67 0.24
CA PRO A 111 2.55 -12.12 1.61
C PRO A 111 3.71 -13.01 2.05
N LYS A 112 4.24 -12.77 3.25
CA LYS A 112 5.24 -13.66 3.86
C LYS A 112 4.62 -14.93 4.40
N TRP A 113 3.40 -14.85 4.89
CA TRP A 113 2.66 -15.97 5.46
C TRP A 113 1.36 -16.17 4.71
N THR A 114 1.11 -17.38 4.26
CA THR A 114 -0.13 -17.79 3.61
C THR A 114 -0.62 -19.07 4.23
N GLY A 115 -1.92 -19.28 4.22
CA GLY A 115 -2.42 -20.56 4.71
C GLY A 115 -3.93 -20.66 4.70
N GLY A 116 -4.36 -21.83 5.11
CA GLY A 116 -5.77 -22.15 5.27
C GLY A 116 -6.01 -22.99 6.52
N PHE A 117 -7.16 -22.78 7.12
CA PHE A 117 -7.63 -23.48 8.29
C PHE A 117 -9.06 -23.93 8.05
N ILE A 118 -9.25 -25.25 7.92
CA ILE A 118 -10.52 -25.87 7.59
C ILE A 118 -10.96 -26.73 8.75
N ASN A 119 -12.17 -26.48 9.26
CA ASN A 119 -12.82 -27.34 10.22
C ASN A 119 -14.06 -27.95 9.60
N THR A 120 -14.23 -29.24 9.76
CA THR A 120 -15.43 -29.96 9.33
C THR A 120 -16.03 -30.65 10.56
N PHE A 121 -17.31 -30.36 10.78
CA PHE A 121 -18.12 -30.94 11.85
C PHE A 121 -19.25 -31.74 11.23
N ASP A 122 -19.28 -33.03 11.52
CA ASP A 122 -20.38 -33.93 11.13
C ASP A 122 -21.18 -34.27 12.37
N TYR A 123 -22.48 -34.08 12.33
CA TYR A 123 -23.39 -34.49 13.37
C TYR A 123 -24.59 -35.20 12.74
N LYS A 124 -24.66 -36.52 12.93
CA LYS A 124 -25.68 -37.37 12.29
C LYS A 124 -25.71 -37.11 10.76
N ASN A 125 -26.81 -36.51 10.28
CA ASN A 125 -27.03 -36.23 8.84
C ASN A 125 -26.65 -34.78 8.46
N TRP A 126 -26.07 -34.00 9.40
CA TRP A 126 -25.66 -32.63 9.16
C TRP A 126 -24.15 -32.51 9.07
N GLN A 127 -23.69 -31.69 8.12
CA GLN A 127 -22.28 -31.33 8.01
C GLN A 127 -22.14 -29.81 7.99
N LEU A 128 -21.23 -29.28 8.80
CA LEU A 128 -20.81 -27.88 8.78
C LEU A 128 -19.33 -27.80 8.45
N GLY A 129 -18.99 -27.10 7.35
CA GLY A 129 -17.62 -26.79 6.97
C GLY A 129 -17.32 -25.30 7.23
N LEU A 130 -16.25 -25.01 7.96
CA LEU A 130 -15.73 -23.66 8.16
C LEU A 130 -14.34 -23.58 7.54
N ASN A 131 -14.20 -22.72 6.53
CA ASN A 131 -12.95 -22.53 5.81
C ASN A 131 -12.46 -21.10 5.97
N PHE A 132 -11.26 -20.93 6.53
CA PHE A 132 -10.57 -19.66 6.68
C PHE A 132 -9.29 -19.68 5.84
N ILE A 133 -9.07 -18.60 5.09
CA ILE A 133 -7.85 -18.38 4.33
C ILE A 133 -7.20 -17.10 4.87
N PHE A 134 -5.89 -17.11 5.00
CA PHE A 134 -5.16 -15.95 5.49
C PHE A 134 -3.89 -15.66 4.70
N ASN A 135 -3.58 -14.37 4.60
CA ASN A 135 -2.35 -13.84 4.02
C ASN A 135 -1.84 -12.71 4.93
N PHE A 136 -0.62 -12.84 5.44
CA PHE A 136 -0.04 -11.86 6.34
C PHE A 136 1.33 -11.37 5.85
N GLY A 137 1.71 -10.17 6.31
CA GLY A 137 3.01 -9.57 6.01
C GLY A 137 3.08 -8.91 4.64
N MET A 138 1.94 -8.74 3.96
CA MET A 138 1.85 -7.98 2.72
C MET A 138 1.39 -6.53 2.96
N LYS A 139 1.70 -5.67 1.99
CA LYS A 139 1.18 -4.30 1.88
C LYS A 139 0.38 -4.17 0.59
N VAL A 140 -0.63 -3.33 0.64
CA VAL A 140 -1.45 -3.02 -0.53
C VAL A 140 -1.40 -1.51 -0.76
N ARG A 141 -1.17 -1.11 -2.01
CA ARG A 141 -1.34 0.29 -2.38
C ARG A 141 -2.83 0.58 -2.47
N VAL A 142 -3.31 1.44 -1.60
CA VAL A 142 -4.70 1.90 -1.64
C VAL A 142 -4.85 2.83 -2.84
N GLN A 143 -5.91 2.64 -3.62
CA GLN A 143 -6.24 3.57 -4.70
C GLN A 143 -6.66 4.92 -4.11
N PRO A 144 -6.31 6.04 -4.75
CA PRO A 144 -6.73 7.35 -4.29
C PRO A 144 -8.27 7.43 -4.25
N SER A 145 -8.80 8.11 -3.23
CA SER A 145 -10.24 8.26 -3.04
C SER A 145 -10.92 9.01 -4.19
N TYR A 146 -10.16 9.82 -4.91
CA TYR A 146 -10.60 10.51 -6.11
C TYR A 146 -9.41 10.80 -7.03
N SER A 147 -9.67 10.92 -8.33
CA SER A 147 -8.72 11.50 -9.25
C SER A 147 -9.14 12.93 -9.61
N PRO A 148 -8.18 13.84 -9.76
CA PRO A 148 -8.50 15.19 -10.23
C PRO A 148 -9.33 15.22 -11.51
N ALA A 149 -9.03 14.33 -12.46
CA ALA A 149 -9.76 14.22 -13.71
C ALA A 149 -11.22 13.77 -13.52
N SER A 150 -11.49 12.90 -12.53
CA SER A 150 -12.85 12.48 -12.20
C SER A 150 -13.66 13.60 -11.56
N TYR A 151 -13.03 14.33 -10.63
CA TYR A 151 -13.66 15.46 -9.96
C TYR A 151 -14.01 16.60 -10.94
N ASP A 152 -13.08 17.00 -11.81
CA ASP A 152 -13.30 18.05 -12.81
C ASP A 152 -14.41 17.72 -13.79
N ARG A 153 -14.72 16.44 -14.00
CA ARG A 153 -15.80 15.97 -14.87
C ARG A 153 -17.13 15.76 -14.14
N GLY A 154 -17.19 16.01 -12.83
CA GLY A 154 -18.37 15.75 -12.02
C GLY A 154 -18.70 14.25 -11.89
N LEU A 155 -17.72 13.36 -12.05
CA LEU A 155 -17.91 11.92 -11.86
C LEU A 155 -18.02 11.58 -10.39
N ASN A 156 -18.64 10.44 -10.10
CA ASN A 156 -18.71 9.91 -8.75
C ASN A 156 -17.32 9.63 -8.19
N VAL A 157 -17.12 10.02 -6.94
CA VAL A 157 -15.88 9.82 -6.18
C VAL A 157 -16.18 9.04 -4.89
N ASN A 158 -15.16 8.49 -4.28
CA ASN A 158 -15.31 7.78 -3.01
C ASN A 158 -15.77 8.77 -1.91
N ARG A 159 -16.59 8.28 -0.98
CA ARG A 159 -17.07 9.04 0.18
C ARG A 159 -15.95 9.61 1.03
N ASP A 160 -14.79 8.99 1.06
CA ASP A 160 -13.61 9.42 1.81
C ASP A 160 -13.17 10.84 1.48
N ILE A 161 -13.55 11.36 0.29
CA ILE A 161 -13.32 12.75 -0.10
C ILE A 161 -13.94 13.76 0.86
N LEU A 162 -14.92 13.35 1.66
CA LEU A 162 -15.55 14.21 2.67
C LEU A 162 -14.56 14.53 3.80
N ASP A 163 -13.54 13.70 4.03
CA ASP A 163 -12.45 13.93 4.99
C ASP A 163 -11.27 14.68 4.36
N ARG A 164 -11.54 15.53 3.39
CA ARG A 164 -10.53 16.41 2.81
C ARG A 164 -10.30 17.65 3.68
N TRP A 165 -9.19 18.27 3.46
CA TRP A 165 -8.92 19.58 4.02
C TRP A 165 -9.94 20.63 3.53
N THR A 166 -10.49 21.38 4.46
CA THR A 166 -11.31 22.59 4.24
C THR A 166 -10.99 23.58 5.34
N ALA A 167 -11.41 24.83 5.20
CA ALA A 167 -11.24 25.84 6.25
C ALA A 167 -11.86 25.43 7.60
N ASP A 168 -12.92 24.61 7.56
CA ASP A 168 -13.60 24.06 8.74
C ASP A 168 -13.04 22.69 9.19
N ASN A 169 -12.21 22.04 8.36
CA ASN A 169 -11.57 20.75 8.64
C ASN A 169 -10.08 20.78 8.24
N THR A 170 -9.27 21.48 8.99
CA THR A 170 -7.83 21.63 8.71
C THR A 170 -7.00 20.38 9.00
N ASN A 171 -7.59 19.36 9.68
CA ASN A 171 -6.95 18.08 9.98
C ASN A 171 -7.42 16.95 9.05
N GLY A 172 -8.05 17.28 7.93
CA GLY A 172 -8.51 16.29 6.95
C GLY A 172 -7.38 15.39 6.46
N ALA A 173 -7.72 14.12 6.15
CA ALA A 173 -6.74 13.14 5.68
C ALA A 173 -6.31 13.36 4.22
N PHE A 174 -7.09 14.11 3.45
CA PHE A 174 -6.86 14.35 2.01
C PHE A 174 -6.63 15.84 1.75
N THR A 175 -5.89 16.14 0.69
CA THR A 175 -5.64 17.51 0.23
C THR A 175 -6.92 18.24 -0.11
N LYS A 176 -6.87 19.57 -0.09
CA LYS A 176 -7.99 20.40 -0.57
C LYS A 176 -8.30 20.10 -2.03
N LEU A 177 -9.58 20.22 -2.41
CA LEU A 177 -9.99 20.10 -3.80
C LEU A 177 -9.64 21.35 -4.59
N MET A 178 -9.11 21.14 -5.80
CA MET A 178 -8.81 22.21 -6.75
C MET A 178 -9.12 21.75 -8.16
N VAL A 179 -9.70 22.62 -8.96
CA VAL A 179 -9.87 22.34 -10.39
C VAL A 179 -8.52 22.27 -11.10
N SER A 180 -8.44 21.50 -12.19
CA SER A 180 -7.17 21.22 -12.88
C SER A 180 -6.42 22.46 -13.34
N THR A 181 -7.17 23.50 -13.74
CA THR A 181 -6.62 24.77 -14.21
C THR A 181 -6.03 25.66 -13.11
N GLU A 182 -6.43 25.44 -11.86
CA GLU A 182 -6.01 26.22 -10.70
C GLU A 182 -5.03 25.48 -9.80
N ARG A 183 -4.75 24.19 -10.12
CA ARG A 183 -3.83 23.39 -9.31
C ARG A 183 -2.42 23.93 -9.40
N PRO A 184 -1.85 24.35 -8.28
CA PRO A 184 -0.42 24.56 -8.24
C PRO A 184 0.30 23.21 -8.33
N ARG A 185 1.57 23.27 -8.66
CA ARG A 185 2.38 22.07 -8.94
C ARG A 185 2.67 21.23 -7.72
N GLU A 186 2.64 21.86 -6.56
CA GLU A 186 2.76 21.22 -5.25
C GLU A 186 1.67 20.18 -4.98
N TYR A 187 0.55 20.29 -5.68
CA TYR A 187 -0.60 19.40 -5.53
C TYR A 187 -0.43 18.01 -6.18
N VAL A 188 0.57 17.85 -7.04
CA VAL A 188 0.62 16.76 -8.04
C VAL A 188 0.98 15.39 -7.47
N GLN A 189 1.51 15.28 -6.26
CA GLN A 189 2.24 14.06 -5.84
C GLN A 189 1.72 13.43 -4.54
N TYR A 190 0.51 13.75 -4.13
CA TYR A 190 -0.07 13.13 -2.94
C TYR A 190 -0.96 11.95 -3.32
N ASN A 191 -0.35 10.79 -3.55
CA ASN A 191 -1.03 9.50 -3.72
C ASN A 191 -0.15 8.35 -3.23
#